data_4f6bfd08614e43a474332de12a138a55
#
_entry.id   4f6bfd08614e43a474332de12a138a55
#
_cell.length_a   1.000
_cell.length_b   1.000
_cell.length_c   1.000
_cell.angle_alpha   90.00
_cell.angle_beta   90.00
_cell.angle_gamma   90.00
#
_symmetry.space_group_name_H-M   'P 1'
#
loop_
_entity.id
_entity.type
_entity.pdbx_description
1 polymer ?
#
loop_
_entity_poly.entity_id
_entity_poly.type
_entity_poly.pdbx_seq_one_letter_code
_entity_poly.pdbx_strand_id
1 'polypeptide(L)'
;MKTIVLGPPGTGKTTTLLNKVDDYLKETDPDRIGYFAFTQKAAYHARDEAIKKFNLTEDDLPYFRTLHSLAFRKLGLKKDQVMQSRHYKDLGKKLGFPVSYAEHQEDHGIFTSDSEYLQIIQLAQLRNITPEQQYNRREHT
;
A
#
# COMPACT_ATOMS: atom_id res chain seq x y z
N MET A 1 -19.87 -12.26 -7.12
CA MET A 1 -19.91 -12.88 -5.78
C MET A 1 -18.76 -12.34 -4.93
N LYS A 2 -18.97 -12.01 -3.65
CA LYS A 2 -17.92 -11.53 -2.73
C LYS A 2 -17.56 -12.66 -1.77
N THR A 3 -16.27 -12.99 -1.67
CA THR A 3 -15.76 -14.02 -0.74
C THR A 3 -14.74 -13.39 0.20
N ILE A 4 -14.84 -13.69 1.50
CA ILE A 4 -13.88 -13.26 2.53
C ILE A 4 -13.18 -14.50 3.07
N VAL A 5 -11.84 -14.49 3.06
CA VAL A 5 -11.00 -15.58 3.60
C VAL A 5 -10.29 -15.04 4.84
N LEU A 6 -10.61 -15.60 6.00
CA LEU A 6 -10.01 -15.22 7.29
C LEU A 6 -9.05 -16.31 7.76
N GLY A 7 -8.00 -15.91 8.45
CA GLY A 7 -7.03 -16.83 9.06
C GLY A 7 -5.77 -16.12 9.57
N PRO A 8 -5.07 -16.67 10.56
CA PRO A 8 -3.80 -16.14 11.03
C PRO A 8 -2.69 -16.25 9.96
N PRO A 9 -1.51 -15.64 10.17
CA PRO A 9 -0.36 -15.82 9.30
C PRO A 9 -0.02 -17.31 9.10
N GLY A 10 0.42 -17.69 7.90
CA GLY A 10 0.82 -19.07 7.59
C GLY A 10 -0.30 -20.07 7.31
N THR A 11 -1.56 -19.67 7.30
CA THR A 11 -2.72 -20.58 7.07
C THR A 11 -3.10 -20.79 5.60
N GLY A 12 -2.21 -20.45 4.66
CA GLY A 12 -2.45 -20.68 3.23
C GLY A 12 -3.43 -19.72 2.55
N LYS A 13 -3.66 -18.51 3.12
CA LYS A 13 -4.56 -17.51 2.50
C LYS A 13 -4.12 -17.15 1.07
N THR A 14 -2.82 -16.95 0.85
CA THR A 14 -2.25 -16.67 -0.48
C THR A 14 -2.53 -17.81 -1.44
N THR A 15 -2.32 -19.06 -1.01
CA THR A 15 -2.59 -20.24 -1.80
C THR A 15 -4.09 -20.34 -2.17
N THR A 16 -4.97 -20.05 -1.21
CA THR A 16 -6.42 -20.01 -1.46
C THR A 16 -6.80 -18.95 -2.49
N LEU A 17 -6.18 -17.76 -2.42
CA LEU A 17 -6.41 -16.71 -3.41
C LEU A 17 -5.86 -17.06 -4.78
N LEU A 18 -4.69 -17.69 -4.86
CA LEU A 18 -4.11 -18.16 -6.12
C LEU A 18 -4.93 -19.29 -6.75
N ASN A 19 -5.57 -20.15 -5.96
CA ASN A 19 -6.51 -21.13 -6.48
C ASN A 19 -7.75 -20.46 -7.12
N LYS A 20 -8.21 -19.33 -6.56
CA LYS A 20 -9.26 -18.52 -7.20
C LYS A 20 -8.79 -17.85 -8.48
N VAL A 21 -7.53 -17.41 -8.55
CA VAL A 21 -6.92 -16.91 -9.79
C VAL A 21 -6.92 -18.02 -10.86
N ASP A 22 -6.58 -19.26 -10.48
CA ASP A 22 -6.63 -20.42 -11.38
C ASP A 22 -8.03 -20.62 -11.98
N ASP A 23 -9.08 -20.49 -11.15
CA ASP A 23 -10.44 -20.61 -11.64
C ASP A 23 -10.79 -19.49 -12.63
N TYR A 24 -10.38 -18.26 -12.38
CA TYR A 24 -10.60 -17.13 -13.30
C TYR A 24 -9.81 -17.24 -14.61
N LEU A 25 -8.61 -17.82 -14.58
CA LEU A 25 -7.77 -18.02 -15.78
C LEU A 25 -8.40 -19.00 -16.80
N LYS A 26 -9.39 -19.79 -16.38
CA LYS A 26 -10.15 -20.68 -17.29
C LYS A 26 -11.12 -19.92 -18.18
N GLU A 27 -11.53 -18.70 -17.76
CA GLU A 27 -12.57 -17.90 -18.41
C GLU A 27 -12.12 -16.50 -18.81
N THR A 28 -10.93 -16.07 -18.35
CA THR A 28 -10.47 -14.67 -18.46
C THR A 28 -8.98 -14.64 -18.73
N ASP A 29 -8.56 -13.72 -19.58
CA ASP A 29 -7.14 -13.49 -19.86
C ASP A 29 -6.40 -12.99 -18.60
N PRO A 30 -5.15 -13.39 -18.37
CA PRO A 30 -4.42 -13.05 -17.16
C PRO A 30 -4.22 -11.55 -16.96
N ASP A 31 -4.11 -10.77 -18.04
CA ASP A 31 -3.98 -9.31 -18.01
C ASP A 31 -5.26 -8.58 -17.54
N ARG A 32 -6.37 -9.30 -17.39
CA ARG A 32 -7.65 -8.80 -16.85
C ARG A 32 -7.89 -9.21 -15.40
N ILE A 33 -6.98 -9.97 -14.81
CA ILE A 33 -7.09 -10.43 -13.42
C ILE A 33 -6.21 -9.54 -12.53
N GLY A 34 -6.83 -8.94 -11.50
CA GLY A 34 -6.13 -8.14 -10.50
C GLY A 34 -5.91 -8.89 -9.19
N TYR A 35 -4.67 -8.89 -8.71
CA TYR A 35 -4.27 -9.35 -7.39
C TYR A 35 -3.62 -8.20 -6.64
N PHE A 36 -4.24 -7.74 -5.57
CA PHE A 36 -3.76 -6.58 -4.82
C PHE A 36 -3.32 -6.98 -3.42
N ALA A 37 -2.12 -6.56 -3.06
CA ALA A 37 -1.59 -6.70 -1.72
C ALA A 37 -1.28 -5.34 -1.10
N PHE A 38 -1.13 -5.32 0.21
CA PHE A 38 -0.84 -4.10 0.94
C PHE A 38 0.62 -3.67 0.77
N THR A 39 1.55 -4.64 0.75
CA THR A 39 2.98 -4.40 0.58
C THR A 39 3.45 -4.84 -0.80
N GLN A 40 4.52 -4.21 -1.31
CA GLN A 40 5.16 -4.61 -2.56
C GLN A 40 5.69 -6.04 -2.49
N LYS A 41 6.31 -6.40 -1.36
CA LYS A 41 6.85 -7.75 -1.12
C LYS A 41 5.77 -8.82 -1.27
N ALA A 42 4.60 -8.60 -0.65
CA ALA A 42 3.48 -9.54 -0.76
C ALA A 42 2.91 -9.61 -2.18
N ALA A 43 2.83 -8.48 -2.89
CA ALA A 43 2.36 -8.44 -4.27
C ALA A 43 3.30 -9.17 -5.22
N TYR A 44 4.61 -8.96 -5.09
CA TYR A 44 5.62 -9.63 -5.92
C TYR A 44 5.72 -11.12 -5.61
N HIS A 45 5.67 -11.50 -4.34
CA HIS A 45 5.63 -12.91 -3.96
C HIS A 45 4.44 -13.64 -4.62
N ALA A 46 3.24 -13.07 -4.53
CA ALA A 46 2.06 -13.65 -5.17
C ALA A 46 2.17 -13.71 -6.69
N ARG A 47 2.78 -12.69 -7.32
CA ARG A 47 3.06 -12.67 -8.76
C ARG A 47 4.02 -13.78 -9.15
N ASP A 48 5.14 -13.91 -8.44
CA ASP A 48 6.17 -14.92 -8.72
C ASP A 48 5.62 -16.35 -8.54
N GLU A 49 4.76 -16.57 -7.55
CA GLU A 49 4.06 -17.84 -7.38
C GLU A 49 3.07 -18.11 -8.52
N ALA A 50 2.33 -17.08 -8.97
CA ALA A 50 1.42 -17.21 -10.10
C ALA A 50 2.16 -17.52 -11.41
N ILE A 51 3.28 -16.84 -11.68
CA ILE A 51 4.15 -17.10 -12.82
C ILE A 51 4.58 -18.57 -12.87
N LYS A 52 5.08 -19.09 -11.74
CA LYS A 52 5.53 -20.50 -11.64
C LYS A 52 4.37 -21.49 -11.77
N LYS A 53 3.25 -21.21 -11.10
CA LYS A 53 2.11 -22.12 -11.04
C LYS A 53 1.36 -22.23 -12.36
N PHE A 54 1.22 -21.12 -13.08
CA PHE A 54 0.40 -21.02 -14.27
C PHE A 54 1.21 -20.93 -15.57
N ASN A 55 2.54 -21.01 -15.47
CA ASN A 55 3.47 -20.88 -16.59
C ASN A 55 3.25 -19.58 -17.41
N LEU A 56 3.09 -18.47 -16.67
CA LEU A 56 2.89 -17.13 -17.20
C LEU A 56 4.20 -16.32 -17.15
N THR A 57 4.17 -15.14 -17.73
CA THR A 57 5.26 -14.16 -17.67
C THR A 57 4.88 -12.97 -16.78
N GLU A 58 5.84 -12.11 -16.45
CA GLU A 58 5.57 -10.88 -15.70
C GLU A 58 4.62 -9.94 -16.46
N ASP A 59 4.74 -9.90 -17.78
CA ASP A 59 3.92 -9.05 -18.65
C ASP A 59 2.46 -9.50 -18.70
N ASP A 60 2.19 -10.78 -18.47
CA ASP A 60 0.83 -11.32 -18.39
C ASP A 60 0.09 -10.87 -17.13
N LEU A 61 0.81 -10.43 -16.09
CA LEU A 61 0.25 -10.10 -14.78
C LEU A 61 0.41 -8.60 -14.40
N PRO A 62 -0.03 -7.66 -15.24
CA PRO A 62 0.17 -6.22 -15.02
C PRO A 62 -0.53 -5.68 -13.77
N TYR A 63 -1.51 -6.40 -13.23
CA TYR A 63 -2.31 -6.01 -12.06
C TYR A 63 -2.01 -6.82 -10.80
N PHE A 64 -0.91 -7.56 -10.75
CA PHE A 64 -0.36 -8.16 -9.53
C PHE A 64 0.54 -7.13 -8.81
N ARG A 65 -0.05 -6.26 -8.01
CA ARG A 65 0.62 -5.07 -7.43
C ARG A 65 -0.06 -4.54 -6.18
N THR A 66 0.49 -3.48 -5.60
CA THR A 66 -0.19 -2.75 -4.53
C THR A 66 -1.27 -1.81 -5.10
N LEU A 67 -2.28 -1.50 -4.28
CA LEU A 67 -3.31 -0.50 -4.65
C LEU A 67 -2.70 0.87 -4.94
N HIS A 68 -1.67 1.28 -4.19
CA HIS A 68 -0.95 2.54 -4.44
C HIS A 68 -0.28 2.54 -5.83
N SER A 69 0.37 1.45 -6.20
CA SER A 69 0.99 1.30 -7.52
C SER A 69 -0.06 1.32 -8.65
N LEU A 70 -1.24 0.72 -8.43
CA LEU A 70 -2.35 0.80 -9.37
C LEU A 70 -2.86 2.25 -9.52
N ALA A 71 -3.11 2.94 -8.40
CA ALA A 71 -3.58 4.33 -8.40
C ALA A 71 -2.58 5.25 -9.11
N PHE A 72 -1.29 5.13 -8.78
CA PHE A 72 -0.21 5.87 -9.43
C PHE A 72 -0.24 5.72 -10.95
N ARG A 73 -0.39 4.50 -11.44
CA ARG A 73 -0.46 4.17 -12.86
C ARG A 73 -1.73 4.73 -13.53
N LYS A 74 -2.89 4.53 -12.87
CA LYS A 74 -4.19 5.00 -13.40
C LYS A 74 -4.28 6.51 -13.48
N LEU A 75 -3.63 7.22 -12.58
CA LEU A 75 -3.55 8.69 -12.58
C LEU A 75 -2.47 9.22 -13.53
N GLY A 76 -1.68 8.37 -14.17
CA GLY A 76 -0.59 8.78 -15.06
C GLY A 76 0.50 9.61 -14.36
N LEU A 77 0.67 9.43 -13.05
CA LEU A 77 1.63 10.20 -12.25
C LEU A 77 3.07 9.80 -12.59
N LYS A 78 3.96 10.80 -12.53
CA LYS A 78 5.41 10.62 -12.59
C LYS A 78 6.00 10.72 -11.19
N LYS A 79 7.20 10.17 -10.99
CA LYS A 79 7.88 10.19 -9.67
C LYS A 79 8.13 11.60 -9.13
N ASP A 80 8.35 12.56 -10.01
CA ASP A 80 8.58 13.98 -9.67
C ASP A 80 7.30 14.71 -9.23
N GLN A 81 6.13 14.16 -9.51
CA GLN A 81 4.82 14.69 -9.09
C GLN A 81 4.38 14.17 -7.72
N VAL A 82 5.15 13.29 -7.09
CA VAL A 82 4.87 12.73 -5.77
C VAL A 82 5.91 13.19 -4.77
N MET A 83 5.50 13.53 -3.55
CA MET A 83 6.42 13.90 -2.49
C MET A 83 7.42 12.77 -2.21
N GLN A 84 8.69 13.12 -2.18
CA GLN A 84 9.82 12.25 -1.86
C GLN A 84 10.50 12.74 -0.60
N SER A 85 11.38 11.94 0.00
CA SER A 85 12.13 12.28 1.23
C SER A 85 12.81 13.67 1.18
N ARG A 86 13.33 14.06 0.01
CA ARG A 86 13.91 15.40 -0.20
C ARG A 86 12.90 16.53 0.02
N HIS A 87 11.66 16.34 -0.44
CA HIS A 87 10.61 17.34 -0.32
C HIS A 87 10.16 17.52 1.13
N TYR A 88 10.15 16.45 1.92
CA TYR A 88 9.90 16.52 3.36
C TYR A 88 10.99 17.27 4.09
N LYS A 89 12.28 17.05 3.74
CA LYS A 89 13.41 17.80 4.31
C LYS A 89 13.31 19.28 3.99
N ASP A 90 12.97 19.64 2.75
CA ASP A 90 12.81 21.03 2.33
C ASP A 90 11.61 21.71 3.01
N LEU A 91 10.51 20.95 3.19
CA LEU A 91 9.35 21.40 3.96
C LEU A 91 9.74 21.69 5.41
N GLY A 92 10.49 20.79 6.06
CA GLY A 92 10.98 20.97 7.43
C GLY A 92 11.84 22.21 7.58
N LYS A 93 12.75 22.49 6.63
CA LYS A 93 13.55 23.72 6.62
C LYS A 93 12.69 24.98 6.53
N LYS A 94 11.64 24.97 5.68
CA LYS A 94 10.72 26.11 5.53
C LYS A 94 9.85 26.33 6.76
N LEU A 95 9.46 25.27 7.44
CA LEU A 95 8.58 25.32 8.63
C LEU A 95 9.37 25.55 9.93
N GLY A 96 10.70 25.43 9.92
CA GLY A 96 11.54 25.61 11.10
C GLY A 96 11.51 24.43 12.09
N PHE A 97 11.01 23.25 11.70
CA PHE A 97 11.06 22.04 12.51
C PHE A 97 11.34 20.80 11.64
N PRO A 98 11.96 19.74 12.21
CA PRO A 98 12.31 18.55 11.44
C PRO A 98 11.05 17.85 10.93
N VAL A 99 11.03 17.64 9.62
CA VAL A 99 10.04 16.79 8.96
C VAL A 99 10.81 15.69 8.25
N SER A 100 10.66 14.46 8.72
CA SER A 100 11.27 13.29 8.11
C SER A 100 10.20 12.31 7.65
N TYR A 101 10.53 11.59 6.60
CA TYR A 101 9.75 10.47 6.11
C TYR A 101 10.56 9.21 6.46
N ALA A 102 9.96 8.30 7.22
CA ALA A 102 10.62 7.04 7.56
C ALA A 102 10.62 6.12 6.32
N GLU A 103 11.78 5.98 5.70
CA GLU A 103 11.98 5.13 4.51
C GLU A 103 11.82 3.61 4.79
N HIS A 104 11.76 3.20 6.07
CA HIS A 104 11.91 1.80 6.45
C HIS A 104 10.64 1.07 6.89
N GLN A 105 9.46 1.64 6.72
CA GLN A 105 8.21 0.94 7.09
C GLN A 105 7.31 0.62 5.90
N GLU A 106 7.87 -0.05 4.89
CA GLU A 106 7.07 -0.63 3.81
C GLU A 106 6.13 -1.76 4.28
N ASP A 107 6.36 -2.30 5.48
CA ASP A 107 5.64 -3.50 5.95
C ASP A 107 4.26 -3.25 6.54
N HIS A 108 3.89 -2.02 6.93
CA HIS A 108 2.62 -1.80 7.63
C HIS A 108 1.71 -0.72 7.03
N GLY A 109 2.11 -0.06 5.96
CA GLY A 109 1.25 0.95 5.28
C GLY A 109 0.88 2.16 6.13
N ILE A 110 1.41 2.28 7.32
CA ILE A 110 1.25 3.43 8.21
C ILE A 110 2.50 4.28 8.05
N PHE A 111 2.36 5.44 7.46
CA PHE A 111 3.43 6.42 7.40
C PHE A 111 3.70 6.91 8.81
N THR A 112 4.77 6.44 9.44
CA THR A 112 5.25 7.02 10.68
C THR A 112 6.21 8.14 10.34
N SER A 113 5.86 9.34 10.73
CA SER A 113 6.78 10.47 10.73
C SER A 113 7.37 10.62 12.12
N ASP A 114 8.68 10.92 12.21
CA ASP A 114 9.31 11.31 13.46
C ASP A 114 8.81 12.70 13.94
N SER A 115 8.09 13.42 13.10
CA SER A 115 7.48 14.70 13.44
C SER A 115 6.13 14.49 14.12
N GLU A 116 6.05 14.90 15.37
CA GLU A 116 4.82 14.90 16.17
C GLU A 116 3.65 15.59 15.46
N TYR A 117 3.90 16.70 14.79
CA TYR A 117 2.89 17.46 14.04
C TYR A 117 2.30 16.65 12.88
N LEU A 118 3.13 15.93 12.13
CA LEU A 118 2.64 15.08 11.04
C LEU A 118 1.85 13.88 11.58
N GLN A 119 2.24 13.31 12.71
CA GLN A 119 1.46 12.26 13.37
C GLN A 119 0.07 12.76 13.78
N ILE A 120 -0.02 13.96 14.35
CA ILE A 120 -1.30 14.59 14.71
C ILE A 120 -2.18 14.77 13.48
N ILE A 121 -1.63 15.29 12.37
CA ILE A 121 -2.36 15.49 11.12
C ILE A 121 -2.85 14.15 10.56
N GLN A 122 -2.01 13.13 10.53
CA GLN A 122 -2.38 11.80 10.04
C GLN A 122 -3.47 11.15 10.89
N LEU A 123 -3.36 11.22 12.21
CA LEU A 123 -4.38 10.70 13.13
C LEU A 123 -5.69 11.47 13.01
N ALA A 124 -5.64 12.77 12.80
CA ALA A 124 -6.82 13.60 12.58
C ALA A 124 -7.54 13.16 11.30
N GLN A 125 -6.81 12.97 10.20
CA GLN A 125 -7.35 12.48 8.94
C GLN A 125 -8.00 11.09 9.09
N LEU A 126 -7.32 10.15 9.75
CA LEU A 126 -7.85 8.81 10.00
C LEU A 126 -9.13 8.81 10.84
N ARG A 127 -9.27 9.77 11.75
CA ARG A 127 -10.43 9.93 12.64
C ARG A 127 -11.51 10.84 12.07
N ASN A 128 -11.26 11.42 10.88
CA ASN A 128 -12.15 12.40 10.26
C ASN A 128 -12.49 13.61 11.19
N ILE A 129 -11.47 14.13 11.86
CA ILE A 129 -11.52 15.29 12.74
C ILE A 129 -10.46 16.32 12.36
N THR A 130 -10.51 17.53 12.93
CA THR A 130 -9.48 18.53 12.67
C THR A 130 -8.17 18.22 13.41
N PRO A 131 -6.99 18.68 12.91
CA PRO A 131 -5.73 18.56 13.63
C PRO A 131 -5.77 19.18 15.03
N GLU A 132 -6.46 20.30 15.20
CA GLU A 132 -6.66 20.97 16.50
C GLU A 132 -7.43 20.07 17.48
N GLN A 133 -8.52 19.46 17.04
CA GLN A 133 -9.28 18.50 17.85
C GLN A 133 -8.43 17.28 18.24
N GLN A 134 -7.55 16.81 17.34
CA GLN A 134 -6.64 15.72 17.63
C GLN A 134 -5.56 16.13 18.63
N TYR A 135 -5.02 17.34 18.54
CA TYR A 135 -4.04 17.88 19.46
C TYR A 135 -4.61 17.96 20.88
N ASN A 136 -5.78 18.58 21.03
CA ASN A 136 -6.45 18.75 22.34
C ASN A 136 -6.83 17.43 23.02
N ARG A 137 -7.04 16.36 22.25
CA ARG A 137 -7.27 15.01 22.82
C ARG A 137 -6.05 14.41 23.51
N ARG A 138 -4.82 14.86 23.21
CA ARG A 138 -3.58 14.37 23.86
C ARG A 138 -3.37 14.94 25.24
N GLU A 139 -3.90 16.12 25.52
CA GLU A 139 -3.75 16.76 26.84
C GLU A 139 -4.62 16.10 27.94
N HIS A 140 -5.51 15.18 27.55
CA HIS A 140 -6.43 14.48 28.46
C HIS A 140 -6.13 12.98 28.61
N THR A 141 -4.95 12.51 28.13
CA THR A 141 -4.48 11.13 28.29
C THR A 141 -3.15 11.10 29.02
#